data_5697902e11f7536744348c33cd9b6b3b
#
_entry.id   5697902e11f7536744348c33cd9b6b3b
#
_cell.length_a   1.000
_cell.length_b   1.000
_cell.length_c   1.000
_cell.angle_alpha   90.00
_cell.angle_beta   90.00
_cell.angle_gamma   90.00
#
_symmetry.space_group_name_H-M   'P 1'
#
loop_
_entity.id
_entity.type
_entity.pdbx_description
1 polymer ?
#
loop_
_entity_poly.entity_id
_entity_poly.type
_entity_poly.pdbx_seq_one_letter_code
_entity_poly.pdbx_strand_id
1 'polypeptide(L)'
;GYRGNKVFNKLARVSSARINLSNGQVEEALEKIQGYSSTNTNAYIHELTGDILAEQNKSELAIKQYQLASEKYSDQTSKSIISMKIANLDNGNE
;
A
#
# COMPACT_ATOMS: atom_id res chain seq x y z
N GLY A 1 -22.94 -10.39 -16.10
CA GLY A 1 -22.82 -10.76 -14.77
C GLY A 1 -21.58 -11.56 -14.64
N TYR A 2 -20.73 -10.99 -14.13
CA TYR A 2 -19.44 -11.52 -14.22
C TYR A 2 -18.90 -11.72 -12.86
N ARG A 3 -19.00 -12.89 -12.42
CA ARG A 3 -18.51 -13.23 -11.12
C ARG A 3 -17.05 -13.03 -10.97
N GLY A 4 -16.33 -13.21 -12.05
CA GLY A 4 -14.91 -12.96 -12.05
C GLY A 4 -14.56 -11.51 -11.87
N ASN A 5 -15.55 -10.65 -12.01
CA ASN A 5 -15.30 -9.22 -11.95
C ASN A 5 -14.84 -8.73 -10.60
N LYS A 6 -15.19 -9.43 -9.54
CA LYS A 6 -14.71 -8.99 -8.24
C LYS A 6 -13.20 -9.04 -8.15
N VAL A 7 -12.61 -10.10 -8.68
CA VAL A 7 -11.16 -10.21 -8.70
C VAL A 7 -10.58 -9.17 -9.65
N PHE A 8 -11.17 -9.04 -10.83
CA PHE A 8 -10.71 -8.04 -11.79
C PHE A 8 -10.80 -6.64 -11.22
N ASN A 9 -11.91 -6.33 -10.56
CA ASN A 9 -12.08 -5.00 -10.01
C ASN A 9 -11.04 -4.70 -8.96
N LYS A 10 -10.71 -5.67 -8.14
CA LYS A 10 -9.70 -5.47 -7.12
C LYS A 10 -8.34 -5.19 -7.74
N LEU A 11 -7.96 -6.01 -8.72
CA LEU A 11 -6.68 -5.80 -9.40
C LEU A 11 -6.66 -4.48 -10.15
N ALA A 12 -7.77 -4.15 -10.81
CA ALA A 12 -7.84 -2.90 -11.56
C ALA A 12 -7.73 -1.70 -10.64
N ARG A 13 -8.36 -1.76 -9.47
CA ARG A 13 -8.28 -0.65 -8.55
C ARG A 13 -6.89 -0.47 -7.99
N VAL A 14 -6.21 -1.57 -7.69
CA VAL A 14 -4.83 -1.49 -7.22
C VAL A 14 -3.93 -0.90 -8.29
N SER A 15 -4.07 -1.38 -9.53
CA SER A 15 -3.27 -0.85 -10.63
C SER A 15 -3.56 0.63 -10.86
N SER A 16 -4.83 0.99 -10.80
CA SER A 16 -5.25 2.38 -10.99
C SER A 16 -4.69 3.26 -9.88
N ALA A 17 -4.70 2.76 -8.65
CA ALA A 17 -4.15 3.50 -7.52
C ALA A 17 -2.66 3.75 -7.71
N ARG A 18 -1.94 2.75 -8.22
CA ARG A 18 -0.52 2.92 -8.48
C ARG A 18 -0.27 4.01 -9.51
N ILE A 19 -1.09 4.02 -10.55
CA ILE A 19 -0.97 5.04 -11.59
C ILE A 19 -1.26 6.41 -11.00
N ASN A 20 -2.30 6.52 -10.19
CA ASN A 20 -2.61 7.78 -9.54
C ASN A 20 -1.46 8.26 -8.68
N LEU A 21 -0.87 7.32 -7.92
CA LEU A 21 0.25 7.67 -7.05
C LEU A 21 1.43 8.17 -7.88
N SER A 22 1.73 7.50 -8.99
CA SER A 22 2.82 7.91 -9.87
C SER A 22 2.60 9.30 -10.43
N ASN A 23 1.36 9.67 -10.62
CA ASN A 23 1.00 10.98 -11.16
C ASN A 23 0.82 12.03 -10.07
N GLY A 24 1.11 11.70 -8.84
CA GLY A 24 0.96 12.64 -7.75
C GLY A 24 -0.47 12.78 -7.25
N GLN A 25 -1.36 11.92 -7.72
CA GLN A 25 -2.76 11.98 -7.33
C GLN A 25 -2.99 11.09 -6.12
N VAL A 26 -2.44 11.52 -4.98
CA VAL A 26 -2.42 10.70 -3.78
C VAL A 26 -3.81 10.46 -3.22
N GLU A 27 -4.63 11.49 -3.21
CA GLU A 27 -5.98 11.36 -2.67
C GLU A 27 -6.80 10.34 -3.44
N GLU A 28 -6.73 10.42 -4.77
CA GLU A 28 -7.45 9.48 -5.61
C GLU A 28 -6.94 8.06 -5.41
N ALA A 29 -5.62 7.92 -5.28
CA ALA A 29 -5.03 6.60 -5.07
C ALA A 29 -5.53 5.99 -3.78
N LEU A 30 -5.50 6.77 -2.70
CA LEU A 30 -5.95 6.29 -1.40
C LEU A 30 -7.41 5.88 -1.44
N GLU A 31 -8.23 6.68 -2.09
CA GLU A 31 -9.65 6.40 -2.18
C GLU A 31 -9.91 5.06 -2.88
N LYS A 32 -9.13 4.77 -3.92
CA LYS A 32 -9.36 3.55 -4.69
C LYS A 32 -9.06 2.28 -3.92
N ILE A 33 -8.10 2.34 -3.00
CA ILE A 33 -7.73 1.13 -2.26
C ILE A 33 -8.24 1.12 -0.84
N GLN A 34 -8.93 2.18 -0.41
CA GLN A 34 -9.36 2.31 0.96
C GLN A 34 -10.21 1.13 1.42
N GLY A 35 -11.06 0.64 0.55
CA GLY A 35 -11.93 -0.47 0.89
C GLY A 35 -11.18 -1.78 1.06
N TYR A 36 -9.92 -1.83 0.66
CA TYR A 36 -9.13 -3.05 0.73
C TYR A 36 -8.12 -3.05 1.87
N SER A 37 -8.11 -2.02 2.68
CA SER A 37 -7.16 -2.01 3.80
C SER A 37 -7.74 -2.68 5.03
N SER A 38 -8.64 -3.62 4.83
CA SER A 38 -9.24 -4.38 5.90
C SER A 38 -8.51 -5.70 6.10
N THR A 39 -9.09 -6.56 6.90
CA THR A 39 -8.44 -7.78 7.34
C THR A 39 -8.03 -8.72 6.21
N ASN A 40 -8.73 -8.67 5.09
CA ASN A 40 -8.43 -9.59 3.99
C ASN A 40 -7.45 -9.00 2.98
N THR A 41 -6.85 -7.90 3.32
CA THR A 41 -5.92 -7.22 2.43
C THR A 41 -4.61 -8.00 2.36
N ASN A 42 -4.12 -8.19 1.16
CA ASN A 42 -2.85 -8.90 1.02
C ASN A 42 -1.67 -7.94 1.21
N ALA A 43 -0.48 -8.54 1.29
CA ALA A 43 0.73 -7.76 1.61
C ALA A 43 0.94 -6.59 0.65
N TYR A 44 0.69 -6.83 -0.63
CA TYR A 44 0.92 -5.81 -1.63
C TYR A 44 0.05 -4.58 -1.40
N ILE A 45 -1.21 -4.79 -1.04
CA ILE A 45 -2.12 -3.67 -0.81
C ILE A 45 -1.72 -2.90 0.43
N HIS A 46 -1.27 -3.59 1.48
CA HIS A 46 -0.75 -2.89 2.66
C HIS A 46 0.46 -2.05 2.30
N GLU A 47 1.36 -2.60 1.50
CA GLU A 47 2.54 -1.86 1.09
C GLU A 47 2.14 -0.63 0.28
N LEU A 48 1.21 -0.80 -0.65
CA LEU A 48 0.75 0.33 -1.46
C LEU A 48 0.09 1.39 -0.60
N THR A 49 -0.73 0.96 0.37
CA THR A 49 -1.36 1.90 1.29
C THR A 49 -0.30 2.68 2.06
N GLY A 50 0.75 1.99 2.49
CA GLY A 50 1.85 2.66 3.17
C GLY A 50 2.52 3.68 2.27
N ASP A 51 2.74 3.33 1.01
CA ASP A 51 3.35 4.26 0.06
C ASP A 51 2.52 5.52 -0.08
N ILE A 52 1.20 5.37 -0.17
CA ILE A 52 0.32 6.51 -0.31
C ILE A 52 0.35 7.38 0.94
N LEU A 53 0.31 6.76 2.11
CA LEU A 53 0.35 7.49 3.35
C LEU A 53 1.68 8.23 3.51
N ALA A 54 2.77 7.62 3.05
CA ALA A 54 4.07 8.27 3.09
C ALA A 54 4.06 9.53 2.22
N GLU A 55 3.41 9.45 1.06
CA GLU A 55 3.30 10.62 0.20
C GLU A 55 2.50 11.73 0.85
N GLN A 56 1.57 11.37 1.73
CA GLN A 56 0.79 12.36 2.45
C GLN A 56 1.47 12.84 3.72
N ASN A 57 2.72 12.44 3.93
CA ASN A 57 3.49 12.80 5.12
C ASN A 57 2.86 12.26 6.41
N LYS A 58 2.16 11.14 6.29
CA LYS A 58 1.58 10.46 7.44
C LYS A 58 2.46 9.29 7.80
N SER A 59 3.66 9.58 8.26
CA SER A 59 4.70 8.57 8.43
C SER A 59 4.32 7.48 9.41
N GLU A 60 3.70 7.83 10.52
CA GLU A 60 3.36 6.81 11.52
C GLU A 60 2.34 5.82 10.97
N LEU A 61 1.35 6.32 10.26
CA LEU A 61 0.35 5.45 9.66
C LEU A 61 0.95 4.61 8.54
N ALA A 62 1.85 5.22 7.78
CA ALA A 62 2.53 4.48 6.72
C ALA A 62 3.34 3.33 7.30
N ILE A 63 4.05 3.58 8.39
CA ILE A 63 4.86 2.54 9.02
C ILE A 63 3.98 1.40 9.49
N LYS A 64 2.82 1.70 10.06
CA LYS A 64 1.91 0.63 10.48
C LYS A 64 1.49 -0.25 9.31
N GLN A 65 1.18 0.38 8.18
CA GLN A 65 0.80 -0.40 7.00
C GLN A 65 1.96 -1.23 6.49
N TYR A 66 3.16 -0.66 6.50
CA TYR A 66 4.34 -1.41 6.09
C TYR A 66 4.57 -2.60 7.00
N GLN A 67 4.37 -2.43 8.30
CA GLN A 67 4.54 -3.54 9.23
C GLN A 67 3.55 -4.66 8.93
N LEU A 68 2.30 -4.31 8.63
CA LEU A 68 1.32 -5.31 8.25
C LEU A 68 1.72 -6.01 6.96
N ALA A 69 2.23 -5.26 5.99
CA ALA A 69 2.69 -5.85 4.76
C ALA A 69 3.82 -6.84 5.02
N SER A 70 4.76 -6.45 5.85
CA SER A 70 5.90 -7.30 6.16
C SER A 70 5.46 -8.62 6.78
N GLU A 71 4.45 -8.56 7.64
CA GLU A 71 3.93 -9.78 8.26
C GLU A 71 3.32 -10.73 7.25
N LYS A 72 2.73 -10.18 6.21
CA LYS A 72 2.03 -11.00 5.23
C LYS A 72 2.91 -11.50 4.10
N TYR A 73 4.01 -10.83 3.82
CA TYR A 73 4.96 -11.32 2.84
C TYR A 73 5.69 -12.52 3.39
N SER A 74 5.88 -13.52 2.55
CA SER A 74 6.60 -14.72 2.98
C SER A 74 8.04 -14.71 2.53
N ASP A 75 8.40 -13.89 1.56
CA ASP A 75 9.77 -13.90 1.04
C ASP A 75 10.61 -12.82 1.70
N GLN A 76 11.87 -13.15 1.90
CA GLN A 76 12.78 -12.28 2.61
C GLN A 76 13.08 -11.00 1.81
N THR A 77 13.11 -11.11 0.50
CA THR A 77 13.39 -9.94 -0.34
C THR A 77 12.33 -8.86 -0.13
N SER A 78 11.06 -9.24 -0.16
CA SER A 78 9.98 -8.28 0.05
C SER A 78 10.05 -7.69 1.46
N LYS A 79 10.30 -8.53 2.46
CA LYS A 79 10.40 -8.05 3.83
C LYS A 79 11.54 -7.03 3.96
N SER A 80 12.66 -7.29 3.29
CA SER A 80 13.79 -6.38 3.35
C SER A 80 13.47 -5.02 2.72
N ILE A 81 12.74 -5.05 1.60
CA ILE A 81 12.33 -3.81 0.94
C ILE A 81 11.44 -3.00 1.87
N ILE A 82 10.51 -3.67 2.55
CA ILE A 82 9.63 -2.99 3.49
C ILE A 82 10.44 -2.37 4.63
N SER A 83 11.41 -3.12 5.16
CA SER A 83 12.25 -2.61 6.22
C SER A 83 12.98 -1.34 5.81
N MET A 84 13.46 -1.30 4.58
CA MET A 84 14.10 -0.11 4.06
C MET A 84 13.15 1.08 3.98
N LYS A 85 11.93 0.82 3.56
CA LYS A 85 10.93 1.88 3.48
C LYS A 85 10.63 2.44 4.86
N ILE A 86 10.51 1.57 5.85
CA ILE A 86 10.27 2.02 7.22
C ILE A 86 11.44 2.85 7.73
N ALA A 87 12.66 2.37 7.51
CA ALA A 87 13.84 3.10 7.96
C ALA A 87 13.92 4.48 7.33
N ASN A 88 13.58 4.57 6.05
CA ASN A 88 13.60 5.86 5.37
C ASN A 88 12.62 6.85 5.97
N LEU A 89 11.46 6.37 6.37
CA LEU A 89 10.47 7.25 6.99
C LEU A 89 10.93 7.70 8.37
N ASP A 90 11.50 6.79 9.15
CA ASP A 90 12.00 7.16 10.46
C ASP A 90 13.07 8.22 10.35
N ASN A 91 14.01 8.03 9.43
CA ASN A 91 15.09 8.98 9.26
C ASN A 91 14.63 10.30 8.70
N GLY A 92 13.64 10.26 7.84
CA GLY A 92 13.17 11.47 7.20
C GLY A 92 12.35 12.36 8.11
N ASN A 93 11.96 11.86 9.26
CA ASN A 93 11.14 12.60 10.19
C ASN A 93 11.89 13.46 11.16
N GLU A 94 13.16 13.54 11.00
CA GLU A 94 13.98 14.36 11.94
C GLU A 94 14.12 15.80 11.56
#